data_b324680bce410cab33db0f6c46b63a3d
#
_entry.id   b324680bce410cab33db0f6c46b63a3d
#
_cell.length_a   1.000
_cell.length_b   1.000
_cell.length_c   1.000
_cell.angle_alpha   90.00
_cell.angle_beta   90.00
_cell.angle_gamma   90.00
#
_symmetry.space_group_name_H-M   'P 1'
#
loop_
_entity.id
_entity.type
_entity.pdbx_description
1 polymer ?
#
loop_
_entity_poly.entity_id
_entity_poly.type
_entity_poly.pdbx_seq_one_letter_code
_entity_poly.pdbx_strand_id
1 'polypeptide(L)'
;MNAELASKGISQEAIDKLQPIILLSGSNEEKLETLKTVLATSETGMKGVEESEFILKTVASLGVKSEVELDLTLARGLNYYTGAIFEVKALDVQIGSISGGGRYDNLTGVFGMDGMSGVGISFGADRIFDVLNQLDLYPKEAVNG
;
A
#
# COMPACT_ATOMS: atom_id res chain seq x y z
N MET A 1 -20.18 3.17 0.13
CA MET A 1 -19.13 4.15 0.49
C MET A 1 -19.67 5.56 0.61
N ASN A 2 -20.27 6.20 -0.42
CA ASN A 2 -20.78 7.58 -0.32
C ASN A 2 -21.81 7.78 0.79
N ALA A 3 -22.77 6.84 0.94
CA ALA A 3 -23.76 6.88 2.03
C ALA A 3 -23.12 6.78 3.42
N GLU A 4 -22.03 6.05 3.55
CA GLU A 4 -21.29 5.91 4.81
C GLU A 4 -20.49 7.19 5.12
N LEU A 5 -19.87 7.83 4.13
CA LEU A 5 -19.20 9.11 4.31
C LEU A 5 -20.21 10.20 4.75
N ALA A 6 -21.37 10.24 4.12
CA ALA A 6 -22.44 11.15 4.49
C ALA A 6 -22.96 10.89 5.92
N SER A 7 -23.09 9.62 6.32
CA SER A 7 -23.52 9.24 7.68
C SER A 7 -22.52 9.64 8.77
N LYS A 8 -21.23 9.82 8.38
CA LYS A 8 -20.16 10.33 9.27
C LYS A 8 -20.03 11.85 9.27
N GLY A 9 -20.98 12.57 8.64
CA GLY A 9 -21.03 14.02 8.63
C GLY A 9 -20.15 14.69 7.59
N ILE A 10 -19.63 13.95 6.60
CA ILE A 10 -18.86 14.52 5.48
C ILE A 10 -19.86 15.17 4.51
N SER A 11 -19.61 16.42 4.16
CA SER A 11 -20.47 17.16 3.24
C SER A 11 -20.48 16.55 1.83
N GLN A 12 -21.59 16.72 1.10
CA GLN A 12 -21.70 16.23 -0.27
C GLN A 12 -20.62 16.85 -1.17
N GLU A 13 -20.29 18.12 -0.99
CA GLU A 13 -19.21 18.78 -1.72
C GLU A 13 -17.85 18.11 -1.52
N ALA A 14 -17.54 17.70 -0.27
CA ALA A 14 -16.31 16.99 0.04
C ALA A 14 -16.31 15.57 -0.57
N ILE A 15 -17.47 14.88 -0.53
CA ILE A 15 -17.65 13.57 -1.17
C ILE A 15 -17.41 13.69 -2.67
N ASP A 16 -17.98 14.70 -3.34
CA ASP A 16 -17.83 14.91 -4.78
C ASP A 16 -16.36 15.19 -5.16
N LYS A 17 -15.63 15.95 -4.33
CA LYS A 17 -14.18 16.18 -4.51
C LYS A 17 -13.35 14.91 -4.34
N LEU A 18 -13.80 13.95 -3.55
CA LEU A 18 -13.12 12.67 -3.34
C LEU A 18 -13.45 11.63 -4.44
N GLN A 19 -14.50 11.80 -5.24
CA GLN A 19 -14.91 10.83 -6.25
C GLN A 19 -13.78 10.46 -7.22
N PRO A 20 -12.98 11.38 -7.78
CA PRO A 20 -11.89 11.02 -8.68
C PRO A 20 -10.83 10.11 -8.03
N ILE A 21 -10.63 10.24 -6.70
CA ILE A 21 -9.70 9.41 -5.94
C ILE A 21 -10.32 8.04 -5.65
N ILE A 22 -11.60 8.01 -5.27
CA ILE A 22 -12.32 6.78 -4.94
C ILE A 22 -12.49 5.87 -6.15
N LEU A 23 -12.68 6.46 -7.34
CA LEU A 23 -12.88 5.78 -8.61
C LEU A 23 -11.58 5.63 -9.42
N LEU A 24 -10.44 5.92 -8.79
CA LEU A 24 -9.14 5.90 -9.45
C LEU A 24 -8.85 4.51 -10.04
N SER A 25 -8.57 4.47 -11.34
CA SER A 25 -8.29 3.25 -12.08
C SER A 25 -7.28 3.54 -13.20
N GLY A 26 -6.77 2.51 -13.84
CA GLY A 26 -5.78 2.64 -14.91
C GLY A 26 -4.36 2.29 -14.45
N SER A 27 -3.37 2.64 -15.24
CA SER A 27 -1.96 2.44 -14.93
C SER A 27 -1.50 3.30 -13.73
N ASN A 28 -0.35 2.96 -13.15
CA ASN A 28 0.22 3.77 -12.06
C ASN A 28 0.50 5.20 -12.50
N GLU A 29 0.93 5.39 -13.74
CA GLU A 29 1.17 6.71 -14.33
C GLU A 29 -0.11 7.54 -14.45
N GLU A 30 -1.18 6.94 -14.97
CA GLU A 30 -2.49 7.61 -15.08
C GLU A 30 -3.06 7.98 -13.70
N LYS A 31 -2.90 7.07 -12.72
CA LYS A 31 -3.29 7.31 -11.34
C LYS A 31 -2.51 8.50 -10.75
N LEU A 32 -1.18 8.54 -10.92
CA LEU A 32 -0.34 9.63 -10.42
C LEU A 32 -0.72 10.98 -11.05
N GLU A 33 -0.97 11.04 -12.36
CA GLU A 33 -1.37 12.27 -13.04
C GLU A 33 -2.73 12.78 -12.54
N THR A 34 -3.69 11.88 -12.32
CA THR A 34 -4.98 12.24 -11.72
C THR A 34 -4.79 12.80 -10.32
N LEU A 35 -3.96 12.15 -9.49
CA LEU A 35 -3.67 12.60 -8.12
C LEU A 35 -2.99 13.96 -8.10
N LYS A 36 -2.01 14.22 -8.98
CA LYS A 36 -1.37 15.53 -9.12
C LYS A 36 -2.40 16.63 -9.39
N THR A 37 -3.38 16.33 -10.24
CA THR A 37 -4.46 17.28 -10.57
C THR A 37 -5.39 17.53 -9.38
N VAL A 38 -5.88 16.46 -8.74
CA VAL A 38 -6.87 16.55 -7.66
C VAL A 38 -6.25 17.13 -6.39
N LEU A 39 -4.99 16.80 -6.10
CA LEU A 39 -4.28 17.21 -4.89
C LEU A 39 -3.40 18.46 -5.08
N ALA A 40 -3.46 19.13 -6.23
CA ALA A 40 -2.59 20.26 -6.59
C ALA A 40 -2.56 21.40 -5.53
N THR A 41 -3.64 21.58 -4.77
CA THR A 41 -3.74 22.61 -3.72
C THR A 41 -3.39 22.10 -2.33
N SER A 42 -3.06 20.80 -2.19
CA SER A 42 -2.72 20.17 -0.92
C SER A 42 -1.21 19.87 -0.87
N GLU A 43 -0.46 20.62 -0.07
CA GLU A 43 0.98 20.39 0.12
C GLU A 43 1.26 18.97 0.60
N THR A 44 0.51 18.48 1.59
CA THR A 44 0.62 17.10 2.10
C THR A 44 0.27 16.08 1.03
N GLY A 45 -0.79 16.34 0.24
CA GLY A 45 -1.20 15.49 -0.87
C GLY A 45 -0.13 15.38 -1.93
N MET A 46 0.43 16.50 -2.37
CA MET A 46 1.51 16.54 -3.37
C MET A 46 2.77 15.81 -2.88
N LYS A 47 3.14 15.99 -1.62
CA LYS A 47 4.24 15.25 -1.02
C LYS A 47 4.00 13.73 -1.07
N GLY A 48 2.80 13.26 -0.77
CA GLY A 48 2.43 11.86 -0.88
C GLY A 48 2.52 11.32 -2.31
N VAL A 49 2.14 12.13 -3.30
CA VAL A 49 2.27 11.79 -4.73
C VAL A 49 3.75 11.67 -5.13
N GLU A 50 4.59 12.63 -4.74
CA GLU A 50 6.03 12.62 -5.03
C GLU A 50 6.73 11.40 -4.40
N GLU A 51 6.41 11.08 -3.14
CA GLU A 51 6.94 9.90 -2.46
C GLU A 51 6.50 8.59 -3.16
N SER A 52 5.24 8.50 -3.58
CA SER A 52 4.72 7.34 -4.32
C SER A 52 5.40 7.18 -5.68
N GLU A 53 5.56 8.27 -6.41
CA GLU A 53 6.26 8.28 -7.70
C GLU A 53 7.73 7.85 -7.56
N PHE A 54 8.41 8.35 -6.52
CA PHE A 54 9.78 7.95 -6.20
C PHE A 54 9.89 6.45 -5.92
N ILE A 55 8.97 5.91 -5.11
CA ILE A 55 8.94 4.47 -4.78
C ILE A 55 8.73 3.64 -6.03
N LEU A 56 7.73 3.96 -6.85
CA LEU A 56 7.42 3.23 -8.08
C LEU A 56 8.61 3.22 -9.06
N LYS A 57 9.26 4.37 -9.27
CA LYS A 57 10.46 4.49 -10.09
C LYS A 57 11.63 3.66 -9.55
N THR A 58 11.82 3.70 -8.24
CA THR A 58 12.90 2.95 -7.57
C THR A 58 12.68 1.45 -7.71
N VAL A 59 11.48 0.96 -7.44
CA VAL A 59 11.13 -0.46 -7.57
C VAL A 59 11.30 -0.94 -9.01
N ALA A 60 10.87 -0.14 -9.99
CA ALA A 60 11.08 -0.44 -11.40
C ALA A 60 12.57 -0.54 -11.75
N SER A 61 13.41 0.38 -11.22
CA SER A 61 14.86 0.36 -11.46
C SER A 61 15.58 -0.85 -10.84
N LEU A 62 15.01 -1.43 -9.79
CA LEU A 62 15.52 -2.65 -9.15
C LEU A 62 15.18 -3.93 -9.92
N GLY A 63 14.41 -3.83 -11.00
CA GLY A 63 14.07 -4.96 -11.86
C GLY A 63 13.11 -5.96 -11.19
N VAL A 64 12.28 -5.50 -10.27
CA VAL A 64 11.20 -6.31 -9.66
C VAL A 64 10.27 -6.79 -10.77
N LYS A 65 10.06 -8.11 -10.84
CA LYS A 65 9.25 -8.75 -11.88
C LYS A 65 7.76 -8.84 -11.51
N SER A 66 7.45 -8.75 -10.22
CA SER A 66 6.08 -8.78 -9.74
C SER A 66 5.38 -7.48 -10.14
N GLU A 67 4.08 -7.58 -10.39
CA GLU A 67 3.25 -6.41 -10.61
C GLU A 67 3.24 -5.53 -9.37
N VAL A 68 3.38 -4.23 -9.55
CA VAL A 68 3.33 -3.23 -8.48
C VAL A 68 2.23 -2.24 -8.82
N GLU A 69 1.21 -2.17 -8.00
CA GLU A 69 0.03 -1.33 -8.20
C GLU A 69 -0.05 -0.24 -7.13
N LEU A 70 -0.29 1.00 -7.55
CA LEU A 70 -0.69 2.09 -6.67
C LEU A 70 -2.17 1.92 -6.33
N ASP A 71 -2.46 1.55 -5.08
CA ASP A 71 -3.80 1.35 -4.56
C ASP A 71 -4.08 2.30 -3.39
N LEU A 72 -4.94 3.29 -3.62
CA LEU A 72 -5.34 4.26 -2.60
C LEU A 72 -6.43 3.72 -1.65
N THR A 73 -6.96 2.55 -1.92
CA THR A 73 -7.94 1.90 -1.06
C THR A 73 -7.29 1.01 -0.02
N LEU A 74 -5.98 0.77 -0.14
CA LEU A 74 -5.22 -0.01 0.82
C LEU A 74 -5.24 0.66 2.19
N ALA A 75 -5.79 -0.02 3.17
CA ALA A 75 -5.82 0.40 4.57
C ALA A 75 -5.23 -0.71 5.46
N ARG A 76 -4.36 -0.31 6.38
CA ARG A 76 -3.81 -1.22 7.38
C ARG A 76 -4.35 -0.85 8.77
N GLY A 77 -4.56 -1.87 9.61
CA GLY A 77 -5.18 -1.71 10.92
C GLY A 77 -4.31 -1.02 11.99
N LEU A 78 -3.11 -0.54 11.65
CA LEU A 78 -2.16 0.05 12.59
C LEU A 78 -1.93 1.53 12.25
N ASN A 79 -2.07 2.39 13.24
CA ASN A 79 -2.09 3.85 13.09
C ASN A 79 -0.69 4.50 13.19
N TYR A 80 0.38 3.73 13.25
CA TYR A 80 1.74 4.28 13.39
C TYR A 80 2.43 4.56 12.04
N TYR A 81 1.86 4.15 10.92
CA TYR A 81 2.42 4.46 9.62
C TYR A 81 2.24 5.94 9.27
N THR A 82 3.31 6.57 8.82
CA THR A 82 3.36 8.00 8.49
C THR A 82 3.68 8.27 7.03
N GLY A 83 3.93 7.24 6.26
CA GLY A 83 4.25 7.32 4.83
C GLY A 83 3.64 6.16 4.05
N ALA A 84 4.31 5.75 2.99
CA ALA A 84 3.85 4.66 2.15
C ALA A 84 3.64 3.37 2.95
N ILE A 85 2.55 2.70 2.68
CA ILE A 85 2.24 1.35 3.13
C ILE A 85 2.21 0.42 1.93
N PHE A 86 2.51 -0.84 2.14
CA PHE A 86 2.49 -1.84 1.08
C PHE A 86 1.91 -3.17 1.57
N GLU A 87 1.40 -3.92 0.64
CA GLU A 87 0.82 -5.25 0.85
C GLU A 87 1.21 -6.15 -0.31
N VAL A 88 1.51 -7.40 -0.01
CA VAL A 88 1.79 -8.43 -1.01
C VAL A 88 0.67 -9.44 -1.01
N LYS A 89 0.10 -9.67 -2.19
CA LYS A 89 -0.97 -10.65 -2.44
C LYS A 89 -0.50 -11.72 -3.40
N ALA A 90 -0.88 -12.96 -3.16
CA ALA A 90 -0.77 -14.02 -4.16
C ALA A 90 -2.03 -13.94 -5.05
N LEU A 91 -1.83 -13.76 -6.38
CA LEU A 91 -2.95 -13.55 -7.31
C LEU A 91 -3.64 -14.85 -7.72
N ASP A 92 -2.90 -15.97 -7.70
CA ASP A 92 -3.39 -17.28 -8.18
C ASP A 92 -4.17 -18.08 -7.12
N VAL A 93 -4.29 -17.56 -5.90
CA VAL A 93 -5.02 -18.19 -4.80
C VAL A 93 -5.86 -17.16 -4.05
N GLN A 94 -7.02 -17.60 -3.54
CA GLN A 94 -7.87 -16.73 -2.71
C GLN A 94 -7.43 -16.77 -1.24
N ILE A 95 -6.25 -16.25 -1.01
CA ILE A 95 -5.70 -16.03 0.33
C ILE A 95 -5.51 -14.53 0.49
N GLY A 96 -5.76 -13.99 1.66
CA GLY A 96 -5.49 -12.58 1.95
C GLY A 96 -4.00 -12.23 1.79
N SER A 97 -3.65 -11.02 2.17
CA SER A 97 -2.27 -10.53 2.13
C SER A 97 -1.29 -11.52 2.79
N ILE A 98 -0.21 -11.85 2.09
CA ILE A 98 0.85 -12.76 2.57
C ILE A 98 2.01 -12.01 3.22
N SER A 99 2.13 -10.72 2.95
CA SER A 99 3.13 -9.84 3.56
C SER A 99 2.66 -8.41 3.52
N GLY A 100 3.22 -7.56 4.35
CA GLY A 100 2.95 -6.15 4.29
C GLY A 100 3.70 -5.35 5.34
N GLY A 101 3.73 -4.05 5.13
CA GLY A 101 4.49 -3.14 5.97
C GLY A 101 4.28 -1.69 5.59
N GLY A 102 5.21 -0.84 5.96
CA GLY A 102 5.21 0.57 5.63
C GLY A 102 6.25 1.37 6.40
N ARG A 103 6.30 2.66 6.08
CA ARG A 103 7.18 3.64 6.74
C ARG A 103 6.50 4.19 7.98
N TYR A 104 7.29 4.36 9.03
CA TYR A 104 6.91 5.04 10.26
C TYR A 104 8.04 5.96 10.72
N ASP A 105 7.70 7.20 11.08
CA ASP A 105 8.69 8.22 11.47
C ASP A 105 8.70 8.46 12.98
N ASN A 106 7.61 8.14 13.68
CA ASN A 106 7.43 8.47 15.10
C ASN A 106 7.49 7.26 16.03
N LEU A 107 7.37 6.05 15.52
CA LEU A 107 7.33 4.84 16.34
C LEU A 107 8.64 4.62 17.11
N THR A 108 9.75 4.95 16.51
CA THR A 108 11.10 4.82 17.11
C THR A 108 11.28 5.71 18.33
N GLY A 109 10.62 6.88 18.38
CA GLY A 109 10.60 7.77 19.53
C GLY A 109 10.00 7.14 20.79
N VAL A 110 9.00 6.23 20.63
CA VAL A 110 8.43 5.47 21.74
C VAL A 110 9.48 4.60 22.45
N PHE A 111 10.54 4.22 21.71
CA PHE A 111 11.66 3.42 22.19
C PHE A 111 12.92 4.28 22.49
N GLY A 112 12.76 5.62 22.60
CA GLY A 112 13.85 6.53 22.94
C GLY A 112 14.76 6.92 21.77
N MET A 113 14.35 6.69 20.52
CA MET A 113 15.09 7.09 19.32
C MET A 113 14.33 8.15 18.54
N ASP A 114 14.21 9.34 19.13
CA ASP A 114 13.52 10.46 18.52
C ASP A 114 14.18 10.90 17.21
N GLY A 115 13.35 11.27 16.22
CA GLY A 115 13.82 11.78 14.93
C GLY A 115 14.41 10.71 13.99
N MET A 116 14.29 9.43 14.33
CA MET A 116 14.69 8.32 13.46
C MET A 116 13.46 7.72 12.76
N SER A 117 13.43 7.76 11.43
CA SER A 117 12.42 7.06 10.65
C SER A 117 12.76 5.57 10.53
N GLY A 118 11.73 4.76 10.32
CA GLY A 118 11.89 3.34 10.12
C GLY A 118 10.95 2.80 9.05
N VAL A 119 11.31 1.65 8.52
CA VAL A 119 10.48 0.84 7.63
C VAL A 119 10.39 -0.55 8.22
N GLY A 120 9.18 -1.09 8.27
CA GLY A 120 8.93 -2.44 8.75
C GLY A 120 8.19 -3.29 7.72
N ILE A 121 8.47 -4.58 7.73
CA ILE A 121 7.79 -5.60 6.95
C ILE A 121 7.49 -6.80 7.84
N SER A 122 6.32 -7.38 7.67
CA SER A 122 5.94 -8.65 8.28
C SER A 122 5.57 -9.68 7.22
N PHE A 123 5.90 -10.93 7.47
CA PHE A 123 5.56 -12.06 6.62
C PHE A 123 4.52 -12.93 7.30
N GLY A 124 3.44 -13.26 6.60
CA GLY A 124 2.44 -14.21 7.04
C GLY A 124 2.90 -15.64 6.76
N ALA A 125 3.71 -16.23 7.65
CA ALA A 125 4.31 -17.54 7.44
C ALA A 125 3.28 -18.61 7.08
N ASP A 126 2.19 -18.70 7.84
CA ASP A 126 1.12 -19.67 7.59
C ASP A 126 0.47 -19.47 6.21
N ARG A 127 0.21 -18.21 5.82
CA ARG A 127 -0.38 -17.90 4.51
C ARG A 127 0.57 -18.20 3.37
N ILE A 128 1.86 -17.90 3.53
CA ILE A 128 2.89 -18.27 2.53
C ILE A 128 2.95 -19.78 2.40
N PHE A 129 2.92 -20.52 3.52
CA PHE A 129 2.88 -21.98 3.53
C PHE A 129 1.66 -22.52 2.77
N ASP A 130 0.47 -21.96 3.03
CA ASP A 130 -0.76 -22.36 2.34
C ASP A 130 -0.71 -22.09 0.83
N VAL A 131 -0.16 -20.93 0.42
CA VAL A 131 0.04 -20.60 -1.01
C VAL A 131 0.97 -21.61 -1.67
N LEU A 132 2.12 -21.90 -1.05
CA LEU A 132 3.09 -22.86 -1.59
C LEU A 132 2.50 -24.26 -1.73
N ASN A 133 1.67 -24.70 -0.76
CA ASN A 133 0.96 -25.97 -0.82
C ASN A 133 -0.09 -25.99 -1.92
N GLN A 134 -0.92 -24.96 -2.02
CA GLN A 134 -2.02 -24.94 -3.00
C GLN A 134 -1.52 -24.88 -4.44
N LEU A 135 -0.37 -24.27 -4.69
CA LEU A 135 0.23 -24.11 -6.00
C LEU A 135 1.35 -25.13 -6.31
N ASP A 136 1.63 -26.06 -5.39
CA ASP A 136 2.71 -27.05 -5.51
C ASP A 136 4.07 -26.42 -5.85
N LEU A 137 4.39 -25.31 -5.17
CA LEU A 137 5.59 -24.51 -5.41
C LEU A 137 6.79 -24.86 -4.51
N TYR A 138 6.66 -25.86 -3.66
CA TYR A 138 7.80 -26.31 -2.87
C TYR A 138 8.90 -26.91 -3.76
N PRO A 139 10.17 -26.52 -3.57
CA PRO A 139 11.28 -27.22 -4.21
C PRO A 139 11.26 -28.70 -3.85
N LYS A 140 11.45 -29.58 -4.85
CA LYS A 140 11.42 -31.03 -4.64
C LYS A 140 12.43 -31.49 -3.59
N GLU A 141 13.55 -30.77 -3.49
CA GLU A 141 14.61 -31.03 -2.51
C GLU A 141 14.17 -30.70 -1.07
N ALA A 142 13.21 -29.80 -0.87
CA ALA A 142 12.72 -29.41 0.45
C ALA A 142 11.70 -30.41 1.03
N VAL A 143 11.14 -31.28 0.18
CA VAL A 143 10.08 -32.25 0.58
C VAL A 143 10.68 -33.62 0.91
N ASN A 144 11.95 -33.86 0.57
CA ASN A 144 12.66 -35.15 0.73
C ASN A 144 13.62 -35.13 1.91
N GLY A 145 13.29 -34.44 3.01
CA GLY A 145 14.05 -34.48 4.26
C GLY A 145 13.60 -35.59 5.21
#